data_ba08770cd35d6d9acab4767407b584cf
#
_entry.id   ba08770cd35d6d9acab4767407b584cf
#
_cell.length_a   1.000
_cell.length_b   1.000
_cell.length_c   1.000
_cell.angle_alpha   90.00
_cell.angle_beta   90.00
_cell.angle_gamma   90.00
#
_symmetry.space_group_name_H-M   'P 1'
#
loop_
_entity.id
_entity.type
_entity.pdbx_description
1 polymer ?
#
loop_
_entity_poly.entity_id
_entity_poly.type
_entity_poly.pdbx_seq_one_letter_code
_entity_poly.pdbx_strand_id
1 'polypeptide(L)'
;MQHCINFLKYFTFSILVLLISGCASFSNNDLYDPRDPLEKTNRTIFKFNDAVDRTVLKPLAVGYENVIPETIRKGVSNFFGNLSDLVTTIQHLLQLDFEKSTSSASRFIINSTVGMLGFRDVASGMGIPKTNEDFGQTMGAYGVGPGPYLVL
;
A
#
# COMPACT_ATOMS: atom_id res chain seq x y z
N MET A 1 41.44 4.86 -8.62
CA MET A 1 40.32 4.13 -8.04
C MET A 1 39.78 4.81 -6.77
N GLN A 2 40.66 5.19 -5.81
CA GLN A 2 40.27 5.85 -4.54
C GLN A 2 39.55 7.21 -4.74
N HIS A 3 39.97 8.04 -5.71
CA HIS A 3 39.36 9.32 -6.01
C HIS A 3 37.90 9.18 -6.55
N CYS A 4 37.63 8.15 -7.35
CA CYS A 4 36.27 7.86 -7.83
C CYS A 4 35.32 7.44 -6.72
N ILE A 5 35.81 6.63 -5.78
CA ILE A 5 35.04 6.16 -4.62
C ILE A 5 34.71 7.34 -3.68
N ASN A 6 35.67 8.22 -3.44
CA ASN A 6 35.46 9.40 -2.61
C ASN A 6 34.50 10.39 -3.27
N PHE A 7 34.61 10.62 -4.59
CA PHE A 7 33.67 11.45 -5.34
C PHE A 7 32.23 10.91 -5.24
N LEU A 8 32.04 9.59 -5.41
CA LEU A 8 30.74 8.96 -5.32
C LEU A 8 30.14 9.10 -3.90
N LYS A 9 30.96 8.95 -2.85
CA LYS A 9 30.53 9.15 -1.45
C LYS A 9 30.08 10.58 -1.17
N TYR A 10 30.83 11.58 -1.61
CA TYR A 10 30.45 12.98 -1.41
C TYR A 10 29.23 13.37 -2.25
N PHE A 11 29.08 12.80 -3.44
CA PHE A 11 27.95 13.04 -4.30
C PHE A 11 26.65 12.43 -3.72
N THR A 12 26.71 11.19 -3.22
CA THR A 12 25.55 10.55 -2.55
C THR A 12 25.21 11.26 -1.24
N PHE A 13 26.20 11.67 -0.46
CA PHE A 13 25.97 12.44 0.77
C PHE A 13 25.34 13.81 0.48
N SER A 14 25.81 14.51 -0.57
CA SER A 14 25.25 15.80 -0.99
C SER A 14 23.78 15.68 -1.45
N ILE A 15 23.45 14.62 -2.20
CA ILE A 15 22.05 14.36 -2.60
C ILE A 15 21.18 14.05 -1.37
N LEU A 16 21.69 13.28 -0.41
CA LEU A 16 20.96 12.97 0.81
C LEU A 16 20.68 14.22 1.65
N VAL A 17 21.65 15.13 1.76
CA VAL A 17 21.49 16.41 2.46
C VAL A 17 20.50 17.34 1.74
N LEU A 18 20.51 17.37 0.40
CA LEU A 18 19.55 18.13 -0.40
C LEU A 18 18.10 17.61 -0.25
N LEU A 19 17.93 16.31 -0.09
CA LEU A 19 16.61 15.69 0.14
C LEU A 19 16.04 16.00 1.54
N ILE A 20 16.92 16.25 2.53
CA ILE A 20 16.50 16.55 3.91
C ILE A 20 16.17 18.05 4.10
N SER A 21 16.75 18.95 3.30
CA SER A 21 16.55 20.40 3.43
C SER A 21 15.23 20.93 2.84
N GLY A 22 14.38 20.08 2.26
CA GLY A 22 13.12 20.46 1.61
C GLY A 22 11.95 20.85 2.54
N CYS A 23 12.09 20.79 3.86
CA CYS A 23 10.97 20.91 4.80
C CYS A 23 10.95 22.18 5.67
N ALA A 24 11.38 23.33 5.20
CA ALA A 24 11.36 24.54 6.03
C ALA A 24 10.76 25.76 5.33
N SER A 25 9.45 25.76 5.09
CA SER A 25 8.69 26.99 4.85
C SER A 25 7.32 26.87 5.51
N PHE A 26 7.27 27.04 6.82
CA PHE A 26 6.04 27.27 7.56
C PHE A 26 5.58 28.72 7.34
N SER A 27 4.58 28.92 6.52
CA SER A 27 3.85 30.18 6.42
C SER A 27 2.68 30.18 7.40
N ASN A 28 2.66 31.15 8.33
CA ASN A 28 1.80 31.19 9.51
C ASN A 28 0.38 31.78 9.27
N ASN A 29 -0.27 31.60 8.14
CA ASN A 29 -1.54 32.29 7.86
C ASN A 29 -2.69 31.41 7.33
N ASP A 30 -2.74 30.14 7.65
CA ASP A 30 -3.90 29.33 7.29
C ASP A 30 -4.63 28.85 8.55
N LEU A 31 -5.95 28.89 8.51
CA LEU A 31 -6.85 28.42 9.56
C LEU A 31 -6.41 27.01 9.99
N TYR A 32 -5.84 26.92 11.18
CA TYR A 32 -5.46 25.66 11.80
C TYR A 32 -6.71 24.86 12.16
N ASP A 33 -6.94 23.71 11.53
CA ASP A 33 -7.94 22.76 11.98
C ASP A 33 -7.29 21.83 13.01
N PRO A 34 -7.73 21.84 14.28
CA PRO A 34 -7.18 20.95 15.31
C PRO A 34 -7.31 19.45 14.99
N ARG A 35 -8.22 19.10 14.04
CA ARG A 35 -8.45 17.73 13.61
C ARG A 35 -7.46 17.27 12.53
N ASP A 36 -6.79 18.19 11.84
CA ASP A 36 -5.75 17.90 10.85
C ASP A 36 -4.49 18.74 11.07
N PRO A 37 -3.68 18.39 12.07
CA PRO A 37 -2.47 19.13 12.39
C PRO A 37 -1.40 19.11 11.27
N LEU A 38 -1.55 18.17 10.31
CA LEU A 38 -0.62 17.98 9.20
C LEU A 38 -1.19 18.43 7.85
N GLU A 39 -2.25 19.25 7.84
CA GLU A 39 -2.99 19.63 6.62
C GLU A 39 -2.07 20.14 5.50
N LYS A 40 -1.12 21.02 5.79
CA LYS A 40 -0.19 21.58 4.78
C LYS A 40 0.68 20.48 4.15
N THR A 41 1.20 19.58 4.97
CA THR A 41 2.00 18.43 4.53
C THR A 41 1.14 17.50 3.68
N ASN A 42 -0.04 17.16 4.18
CA ASN A 42 -0.99 16.30 3.49
C ASN A 42 -1.40 16.87 2.13
N ARG A 43 -1.69 18.16 2.03
CA ARG A 43 -2.00 18.84 0.76
C ARG A 43 -0.82 18.83 -0.22
N THR A 44 0.40 19.00 0.28
CA THR A 44 1.60 18.99 -0.57
C THR A 44 1.85 17.60 -1.14
N ILE A 45 1.79 16.56 -0.29
CA ILE A 45 1.94 15.17 -0.70
C ILE A 45 0.82 14.78 -1.67
N PHE A 46 -0.43 15.16 -1.38
CA PHE A 46 -1.56 14.89 -2.27
C PHE A 46 -1.36 15.52 -3.67
N LYS A 47 -0.94 16.79 -3.75
CA LYS A 47 -0.67 17.45 -5.05
C LYS A 47 0.44 16.74 -5.83
N PHE A 48 1.49 16.30 -5.15
CA PHE A 48 2.57 15.52 -5.77
C PHE A 48 2.04 14.19 -6.28
N ASN A 49 1.30 13.45 -5.46
CA ASN A 49 0.72 12.15 -5.84
C ASN A 49 -0.25 12.31 -7.03
N ASP A 50 -1.13 13.32 -7.00
CA ASP A 50 -2.06 13.62 -8.10
C ASP A 50 -1.34 13.96 -9.41
N ALA A 51 -0.23 14.73 -9.31
CA ALA A 51 0.58 15.02 -10.48
C ALA A 51 1.24 13.75 -11.05
N VAL A 52 1.82 12.89 -10.21
CA VAL A 52 2.40 11.61 -10.63
C VAL A 52 1.34 10.68 -11.20
N ASP A 53 0.18 10.60 -10.56
CA ASP A 53 -0.93 9.77 -11.04
C ASP A 53 -1.35 10.19 -12.46
N ARG A 54 -1.64 11.47 -12.66
CA ARG A 54 -2.10 11.98 -13.96
C ARG A 54 -1.07 11.90 -15.06
N THR A 55 0.21 12.13 -14.75
CA THR A 55 1.28 12.23 -15.77
C THR A 55 1.95 10.91 -16.07
N VAL A 56 1.97 9.98 -15.10
CA VAL A 56 2.71 8.71 -15.21
C VAL A 56 1.80 7.50 -15.03
N LEU A 57 1.14 7.38 -13.85
CA LEU A 57 0.45 6.15 -13.51
C LEU A 57 -0.78 5.92 -14.39
N LYS A 58 -1.60 6.94 -14.61
CA LYS A 58 -2.81 6.84 -15.44
C LYS A 58 -2.51 6.51 -16.89
N PRO A 59 -1.57 7.17 -17.59
CA PRO A 59 -1.18 6.76 -18.94
C PRO A 59 -0.62 5.34 -19.02
N LEU A 60 0.20 4.93 -18.04
CA LEU A 60 0.71 3.56 -17.95
C LEU A 60 -0.41 2.55 -17.73
N ALA A 61 -1.37 2.85 -16.84
CA ALA A 61 -2.52 1.98 -16.58
C ALA A 61 -3.38 1.79 -17.85
N VAL A 62 -3.67 2.88 -18.58
CA VAL A 62 -4.39 2.82 -19.85
C VAL A 62 -3.62 1.99 -20.88
N GLY A 63 -2.29 2.21 -20.98
CA GLY A 63 -1.43 1.40 -21.87
C GLY A 63 -1.48 -0.09 -21.50
N TYR A 64 -1.37 -0.40 -20.21
CA TYR A 64 -1.47 -1.77 -19.70
C TYR A 64 -2.82 -2.41 -20.01
N GLU A 65 -3.93 -1.67 -19.82
CA GLU A 65 -5.28 -2.16 -20.14
C GLU A 65 -5.49 -2.45 -21.64
N ASN A 66 -4.89 -1.65 -22.51
CA ASN A 66 -5.02 -1.82 -23.95
C ASN A 66 -4.16 -2.97 -24.51
N VAL A 67 -3.02 -3.26 -23.87
CA VAL A 67 -2.05 -4.26 -24.37
C VAL A 67 -2.29 -5.63 -23.71
N ILE A 68 -2.62 -5.67 -22.42
CA ILE A 68 -2.71 -6.92 -21.66
C ILE A 68 -4.16 -7.43 -21.66
N PRO A 69 -4.40 -8.68 -22.13
CA PRO A 69 -5.73 -9.30 -22.10
C PRO A 69 -6.32 -9.35 -20.67
N GLU A 70 -7.61 -9.17 -20.57
CA GLU A 70 -8.35 -9.12 -19.29
C GLU A 70 -8.08 -10.36 -18.42
N THR A 71 -7.98 -11.54 -19.03
CA THR A 71 -7.70 -12.79 -18.31
C THR A 71 -6.38 -12.75 -17.57
N ILE A 72 -5.33 -12.18 -18.20
CA ILE A 72 -4.00 -12.04 -17.57
C ILE A 72 -4.06 -10.99 -16.47
N ARG A 73 -4.73 -9.85 -16.72
CA ARG A 73 -4.91 -8.79 -15.69
C ARG A 73 -5.64 -9.32 -14.46
N LYS A 74 -6.71 -10.10 -14.66
CA LYS A 74 -7.41 -10.78 -13.56
C LYS A 74 -6.51 -11.76 -12.82
N GLY A 75 -5.70 -12.53 -13.54
CA GLY A 75 -4.74 -13.45 -12.92
C GLY A 75 -3.73 -12.72 -12.03
N VAL A 76 -3.16 -11.62 -12.51
CA VAL A 76 -2.24 -10.79 -11.71
C VAL A 76 -2.95 -10.22 -10.47
N SER A 77 -4.16 -9.69 -10.65
CA SER A 77 -4.97 -9.16 -9.53
C SER A 77 -5.29 -10.25 -8.48
N ASN A 78 -5.64 -11.45 -8.93
CA ASN A 78 -5.90 -12.58 -8.04
C ASN A 78 -4.64 -13.00 -7.28
N PHE A 79 -3.48 -13.01 -7.94
CA PHE A 79 -2.20 -13.33 -7.31
C PHE A 79 -1.91 -12.37 -6.13
N PHE A 80 -1.99 -11.06 -6.35
CA PHE A 80 -1.81 -10.08 -5.28
C PHE A 80 -2.92 -10.18 -4.23
N GLY A 81 -4.16 -10.46 -4.64
CA GLY A 81 -5.27 -10.74 -3.73
C GLY A 81 -5.02 -11.95 -2.84
N ASN A 82 -4.39 -13.00 -3.37
CA ASN A 82 -3.99 -14.18 -2.60
C ASN A 82 -2.89 -13.87 -1.57
N LEU A 83 -1.91 -13.02 -1.92
CA LEU A 83 -0.92 -12.54 -0.95
C LEU A 83 -1.58 -11.70 0.16
N SER A 84 -2.59 -10.90 -0.19
CA SER A 84 -3.39 -10.17 0.78
C SER A 84 -4.14 -11.09 1.74
N ASP A 85 -4.67 -12.23 1.27
CA ASP A 85 -5.34 -13.22 2.13
C ASP A 85 -4.40 -13.76 3.24
N LEU A 86 -3.07 -13.86 2.97
CA LEU A 86 -2.10 -14.21 4.00
C LEU A 86 -1.95 -13.13 5.08
N VAL A 87 -1.87 -11.85 4.67
CA VAL A 87 -1.80 -10.71 5.61
C VAL A 87 -3.09 -10.65 6.43
N THR A 88 -4.25 -10.77 5.78
CA THR A 88 -5.56 -10.78 6.43
C THR A 88 -5.68 -11.92 7.45
N THR A 89 -5.13 -13.10 7.15
CA THR A 89 -5.07 -14.23 8.09
C THR A 89 -4.37 -13.84 9.38
N ILE A 90 -3.21 -13.18 9.27
CA ILE A 90 -2.43 -12.73 10.43
C ILE A 90 -3.21 -11.67 11.22
N GLN A 91 -3.85 -10.73 10.54
CA GLN A 91 -4.63 -9.67 11.21
C GLN A 91 -5.82 -10.26 11.97
N HIS A 92 -6.58 -11.18 11.37
CA HIS A 92 -7.65 -11.88 12.09
C HIS A 92 -7.13 -12.68 13.29
N LEU A 93 -5.97 -13.33 13.14
CA LEU A 93 -5.35 -14.06 14.26
C LEU A 93 -4.98 -13.12 15.40
N LEU A 94 -4.41 -11.95 15.08
CA LEU A 94 -4.10 -10.91 16.07
C LEU A 94 -5.37 -10.39 16.77
N GLN A 95 -6.49 -10.31 16.04
CA GLN A 95 -7.80 -9.91 16.60
C GLN A 95 -8.49 -11.05 17.38
N LEU A 96 -7.89 -12.23 17.47
CA LEU A 96 -8.46 -13.46 18.06
C LEU A 96 -9.74 -13.96 17.36
N ASP A 97 -9.94 -13.54 16.09
CA ASP A 97 -11.04 -14.01 15.23
C ASP A 97 -10.56 -15.26 14.45
N PHE A 98 -10.61 -16.40 15.14
CA PHE A 98 -10.12 -17.66 14.57
C PHE A 98 -10.96 -18.16 13.39
N GLU A 99 -12.24 -17.85 13.35
CA GLU A 99 -13.14 -18.26 12.26
C GLU A 99 -12.72 -17.58 10.95
N LYS A 100 -12.60 -16.24 10.97
CA LYS A 100 -12.18 -15.50 9.77
C LYS A 100 -10.72 -15.74 9.43
N SER A 101 -9.84 -15.92 10.43
CA SER A 101 -8.46 -16.31 10.21
C SER A 101 -8.36 -17.63 9.45
N THR A 102 -9.09 -18.67 9.89
CA THR A 102 -9.12 -19.98 9.21
C THR A 102 -9.70 -19.87 7.79
N SER A 103 -10.75 -19.05 7.60
CA SER A 103 -11.33 -18.78 6.27
C SER A 103 -10.29 -18.17 5.33
N SER A 104 -9.61 -17.10 5.75
CA SER A 104 -8.58 -16.43 4.95
C SER A 104 -7.37 -17.32 4.67
N ALA A 105 -6.92 -18.12 5.67
CA ALA A 105 -5.86 -19.10 5.50
C ALA A 105 -6.24 -20.19 4.48
N SER A 106 -7.46 -20.68 4.55
CA SER A 106 -7.98 -21.68 3.60
C SER A 106 -8.01 -21.13 2.17
N ARG A 107 -8.43 -19.89 1.99
CA ARG A 107 -8.37 -19.18 0.69
C ARG A 107 -6.95 -19.15 0.15
N PHE A 108 -6.00 -18.68 0.98
CA PHE A 108 -4.59 -18.62 0.59
C PHE A 108 -4.06 -19.99 0.15
N ILE A 109 -4.32 -21.04 0.91
CA ILE A 109 -3.85 -22.40 0.60
C ILE A 109 -4.48 -22.93 -0.70
N ILE A 110 -5.81 -22.83 -0.84
CA ILE A 110 -6.55 -23.34 -2.00
C ILE A 110 -6.10 -22.58 -3.26
N ASN A 111 -6.05 -21.27 -3.22
CA ASN A 111 -5.65 -20.45 -4.36
C ASN A 111 -4.17 -20.64 -4.71
N SER A 112 -3.30 -20.86 -3.72
CA SER A 112 -1.87 -21.12 -3.97
C SER A 112 -1.62 -22.49 -4.57
N THR A 113 -2.40 -23.51 -4.20
CA THR A 113 -2.23 -24.89 -4.67
C THR A 113 -3.05 -25.17 -5.93
N VAL A 114 -4.37 -25.12 -5.83
CA VAL A 114 -5.29 -25.41 -6.94
C VAL A 114 -5.43 -24.24 -7.90
N GLY A 115 -5.31 -23.00 -7.38
CA GLY A 115 -5.42 -21.75 -8.14
C GLY A 115 -4.13 -21.32 -8.85
N MET A 116 -3.14 -22.18 -9.02
CA MET A 116 -1.87 -21.87 -9.69
C MET A 116 -1.17 -20.66 -9.07
N LEU A 117 -0.72 -20.80 -7.81
CA LEU A 117 -0.06 -19.72 -7.04
C LEU A 117 -0.94 -18.49 -6.83
N GLY A 118 -2.26 -18.63 -6.90
CA GLY A 118 -3.20 -17.53 -6.71
C GLY A 118 -3.64 -16.82 -7.99
N PHE A 119 -3.19 -17.24 -9.18
CA PHE A 119 -3.67 -16.67 -10.45
C PHE A 119 -5.16 -16.92 -10.71
N ARG A 120 -5.73 -17.98 -10.12
CA ARG A 120 -7.17 -18.26 -10.15
C ARG A 120 -7.72 -18.25 -8.73
N ASP A 121 -8.79 -17.49 -8.53
CA ASP A 121 -9.54 -17.49 -7.26
C ASP A 121 -10.52 -18.67 -7.25
N VAL A 122 -10.02 -19.82 -6.87
CA VAL A 122 -10.79 -21.06 -6.74
C VAL A 122 -11.62 -21.04 -5.47
N ALA A 123 -11.09 -20.44 -4.40
CA ALA A 123 -11.74 -20.37 -3.09
C ALA A 123 -13.08 -19.62 -3.14
N SER A 124 -13.18 -18.55 -3.92
CA SER A 124 -14.46 -17.85 -4.16
C SER A 124 -15.48 -18.75 -4.87
N GLY A 125 -15.04 -19.57 -5.82
CA GLY A 125 -15.88 -20.56 -6.47
C GLY A 125 -16.39 -21.66 -5.53
N MET A 126 -15.68 -21.93 -4.42
CA MET A 126 -16.09 -22.85 -3.36
C MET A 126 -16.98 -22.20 -2.29
N GLY A 127 -17.31 -20.91 -2.44
CA GLY A 127 -18.15 -20.17 -1.51
C GLY A 127 -17.42 -19.66 -0.26
N ILE A 128 -16.07 -19.70 -0.23
CA ILE A 128 -15.30 -19.16 0.89
C ILE A 128 -15.24 -17.61 0.75
N PRO A 129 -15.81 -16.86 1.69
CA PRO A 129 -15.88 -15.39 1.57
C PRO A 129 -14.50 -14.75 1.66
N LYS A 130 -14.27 -13.70 0.87
CA LYS A 130 -13.07 -12.88 0.96
C LYS A 130 -13.29 -11.77 1.99
N THR A 131 -12.38 -11.64 2.92
CA THR A 131 -12.29 -10.54 3.87
C THR A 131 -10.99 -9.78 3.65
N ASN A 132 -10.96 -8.51 4.04
CA ASN A 132 -9.73 -7.71 4.01
C ASN A 132 -9.58 -7.07 5.38
N GLU A 133 -8.44 -7.31 6.00
CA GLU A 133 -8.06 -6.72 7.27
C GLU A 133 -6.69 -6.10 7.17
N ASP A 134 -6.52 -4.98 7.86
CA ASP A 134 -5.27 -4.28 7.95
C ASP A 134 -4.86 -4.03 9.42
N PHE A 135 -3.66 -3.51 9.60
CA PHE A 135 -3.14 -3.22 10.94
C PHE A 135 -3.93 -2.14 11.67
N GLY A 136 -4.49 -1.15 10.93
CA GLY A 136 -5.32 -0.11 11.51
C GLY A 136 -6.61 -0.67 12.11
N GLN A 137 -7.27 -1.60 11.40
CA GLN A 137 -8.46 -2.30 11.89
C GLN A 137 -8.12 -3.15 13.13
N THR A 138 -6.97 -3.81 13.13
CA THR A 138 -6.49 -4.57 14.30
C THR A 138 -6.28 -3.65 15.50
N MET A 139 -5.64 -2.49 15.33
CA MET A 139 -5.49 -1.52 16.41
C MET A 139 -6.85 -0.99 16.91
N GLY A 140 -7.78 -0.74 15.98
CA GLY A 140 -9.16 -0.34 16.32
C GLY A 140 -9.90 -1.40 17.14
N ALA A 141 -9.72 -2.68 16.84
CA ALA A 141 -10.30 -3.79 17.62
C ALA A 141 -9.78 -3.81 19.07
N TYR A 142 -8.55 -3.34 19.30
CA TYR A 142 -7.98 -3.16 20.64
C TYR A 142 -8.34 -1.81 21.31
N GLY A 143 -9.21 -1.02 20.69
CA GLY A 143 -9.67 0.26 21.25
C GLY A 143 -8.72 1.43 21.05
N VAL A 144 -7.72 1.29 20.17
CA VAL A 144 -6.86 2.41 19.79
C VAL A 144 -7.65 3.35 18.90
N GLY A 145 -7.85 4.59 19.34
CA GLY A 145 -8.57 5.61 18.61
C GLY A 145 -7.80 6.10 17.37
N PRO A 146 -8.49 6.83 16.46
CA PRO A 146 -7.84 7.39 15.28
C PRO A 146 -6.75 8.39 15.67
N GLY A 147 -5.60 8.29 15.02
CA GLY A 147 -4.51 9.26 15.12
C GLY A 147 -4.68 10.43 14.14
N PRO A 148 -3.69 11.33 14.06
CA PRO A 148 -3.68 12.38 13.07
C PRO A 148 -3.65 11.79 11.65
N TYR A 149 -4.40 12.44 10.76
CA TYR A 149 -4.45 12.03 9.35
C TYR A 149 -3.11 12.30 8.65
N LEU A 150 -2.60 11.31 7.93
CA LEU A 150 -1.37 11.42 7.15
C LEU A 150 -1.59 10.85 5.74
N VAL A 151 -1.33 11.67 4.73
CA VAL A 151 -1.26 11.24 3.33
C VAL A 151 0.13 10.67 3.06
N LEU A 152 0.20 9.49 2.43
CA LEU A 152 1.43 8.81 2.01
C LEU A 152 1.59 8.88 0.49
#